data_764a195080e12180effeb41e34cf6198
#
_entry.id   764a195080e12180effeb41e34cf6198
#
_cell.length_a   1.000
_cell.length_b   1.000
_cell.length_c   1.000
_cell.angle_alpha   90.00
_cell.angle_beta   90.00
_cell.angle_gamma   90.00
#
_symmetry.space_group_name_H-M   'P 1'
#
loop_
_entity.id
_entity.type
_entity.pdbx_description
1 polymer ?
#
loop_
_entity_poly.entity_id
_entity_poly.type
_entity_poly.pdbx_seq_one_letter_code
_entity_poly.pdbx_strand_id
1 'polypeptide(L)'
;MVKKRDMNNKASFSKRISFLNARMTSTLSVSLVLFILGIMVLMGFLATNLSRHVKENIGFSIVLNESAGERQVHQLQRMLERSKYVKAAQYISKEDALKEVMIELGENPEDVLGVNPLQSSIEVKLKADYANTDSLAVIEKNLRGQVIVSDILYQKDLIQSVNDNMSRIGLVLLALAIVLMLISR
;
A
#
# COMPACT_ATOMS: atom_id res chain seq x y z
N MET A 1 67.30 -20.42 33.63
CA MET A 1 66.21 -19.56 34.17
C MET A 1 65.47 -18.71 33.12
N VAL A 2 66.06 -18.40 31.99
CA VAL A 2 65.55 -17.53 30.92
C VAL A 2 64.39 -18.18 30.15
N LYS A 3 64.42 -19.49 29.83
CA LYS A 3 63.41 -20.18 29.02
C LYS A 3 61.98 -20.25 29.64
N LYS A 4 61.91 -20.21 30.99
CA LYS A 4 60.60 -20.25 31.71
C LYS A 4 59.86 -18.88 31.72
N ARG A 5 60.62 -17.78 31.57
CA ARG A 5 60.10 -16.41 31.51
C ARG A 5 59.47 -16.08 30.17
N ASP A 6 60.07 -16.60 29.04
CA ASP A 6 59.54 -16.40 27.69
C ASP A 6 58.27 -17.20 27.43
N MET A 7 58.12 -18.40 27.98
CA MET A 7 56.92 -19.21 27.87
C MET A 7 55.75 -18.55 28.60
N ASN A 8 55.97 -17.94 29.76
CA ASN A 8 54.93 -17.26 30.56
C ASN A 8 54.45 -15.98 29.87
N ASN A 9 55.33 -15.24 29.22
CA ASN A 9 55.01 -14.04 28.45
C ASN A 9 54.19 -14.38 27.16
N LYS A 10 54.53 -15.45 26.45
CA LYS A 10 53.77 -15.92 25.31
C LYS A 10 52.36 -16.40 25.70
N ALA A 11 52.22 -17.10 26.81
CA ALA A 11 50.94 -17.57 27.32
C ALA A 11 50.02 -16.40 27.76
N SER A 12 50.57 -15.35 28.37
CA SER A 12 49.82 -14.17 28.79
C SER A 12 49.38 -13.30 27.60
N PHE A 13 50.23 -13.20 26.57
CA PHE A 13 49.94 -12.49 25.32
C PHE A 13 48.84 -13.20 24.49
N SER A 14 48.93 -14.53 24.35
CA SER A 14 47.93 -15.35 23.72
C SER A 14 46.56 -15.25 24.38
N LYS A 15 46.47 -15.26 25.74
CA LYS A 15 45.25 -15.07 26.49
C LYS A 15 44.63 -13.68 26.27
N ARG A 16 45.45 -12.62 26.23
CA ARG A 16 44.95 -11.26 25.98
C ARG A 16 44.35 -11.12 24.58
N ILE A 17 44.97 -11.69 23.56
CA ILE A 17 44.46 -11.68 22.17
C ILE A 17 43.16 -12.46 22.11
N SER A 18 43.05 -13.63 22.73
CA SER A 18 41.84 -14.46 22.79
C SER A 18 40.67 -13.73 23.47
N PHE A 19 40.91 -13.02 24.55
CA PHE A 19 39.88 -12.21 25.21
C PHE A 19 39.41 -11.00 24.38
N LEU A 20 40.34 -10.34 23.69
CA LEU A 20 40.01 -9.24 22.78
C LEU A 20 39.15 -9.74 21.59
N ASN A 21 39.55 -10.85 21.00
CA ASN A 21 38.79 -11.46 19.87
C ASN A 21 37.39 -11.90 20.33
N ALA A 22 37.24 -12.52 21.51
CA ALA A 22 35.94 -12.95 22.01
C ALA A 22 35.00 -11.76 22.29
N ARG A 23 35.52 -10.67 22.87
CA ARG A 23 34.75 -9.44 23.10
C ARG A 23 34.36 -8.75 21.80
N MET A 24 35.29 -8.64 20.84
CA MET A 24 35.02 -8.06 19.53
C MET A 24 33.97 -8.89 18.76
N THR A 25 34.04 -10.21 18.79
CA THR A 25 33.09 -11.10 18.16
C THR A 25 31.69 -10.93 18.79
N SER A 26 31.61 -10.90 20.11
CA SER A 26 30.34 -10.71 20.82
C SER A 26 29.71 -9.33 20.52
N THR A 27 30.50 -8.26 20.55
CA THR A 27 30.04 -6.91 20.24
C THR A 27 29.59 -6.81 18.79
N LEU A 28 30.32 -7.41 17.86
CA LEU A 28 29.97 -7.44 16.43
C LEU A 28 28.65 -8.20 16.20
N SER A 29 28.47 -9.37 16.86
CA SER A 29 27.23 -10.15 16.78
C SER A 29 26.02 -9.36 17.28
N VAL A 30 26.12 -8.74 18.45
CA VAL A 30 25.03 -7.95 19.02
C VAL A 30 24.72 -6.74 18.13
N SER A 31 25.75 -6.05 17.64
CA SER A 31 25.59 -4.93 16.72
C SER A 31 24.88 -5.36 15.43
N LEU A 32 25.25 -6.51 14.85
CA LEU A 32 24.62 -7.03 13.65
C LEU A 32 23.13 -7.37 13.88
N VAL A 33 22.79 -8.00 15.00
CA VAL A 33 21.40 -8.32 15.35
C VAL A 33 20.59 -7.04 15.52
N LEU A 34 21.11 -6.04 16.24
CA LEU A 34 20.43 -4.75 16.40
C LEU A 34 20.26 -4.02 15.06
N PHE A 35 21.25 -4.10 14.18
CA PHE A 35 21.18 -3.52 12.84
C PHE A 35 20.09 -4.16 11.99
N ILE A 36 20.00 -5.50 12.00
CA ILE A 36 18.96 -6.24 11.30
C ILE A 36 17.57 -5.91 11.85
N LEU A 37 17.44 -5.84 13.18
CA LEU A 37 16.18 -5.41 13.82
C LEU A 37 15.80 -3.98 13.42
N GLY A 38 16.76 -3.07 13.37
CA GLY A 38 16.53 -1.69 12.90
C GLY A 38 16.03 -1.63 11.46
N ILE A 39 16.65 -2.39 10.55
CA ILE A 39 16.20 -2.50 9.17
C ILE A 39 14.77 -3.08 9.12
N MET A 40 14.47 -4.07 9.91
CA MET A 40 13.16 -4.72 9.95
C MET A 40 12.05 -3.76 10.37
N VAL A 41 12.29 -2.96 11.42
CA VAL A 41 11.36 -1.91 11.87
C VAL A 41 11.18 -0.85 10.78
N LEU A 42 12.27 -0.42 10.15
CA LEU A 42 12.24 0.55 9.06
C LEU A 42 11.43 0.02 7.86
N MET A 43 11.66 -1.23 7.45
CA MET A 43 10.91 -1.87 6.37
C MET A 43 9.42 -1.99 6.70
N GLY A 44 9.06 -2.33 7.93
CA GLY A 44 7.67 -2.36 8.39
C GLY A 44 7.01 -0.98 8.29
N PHE A 45 7.70 0.06 8.72
CA PHE A 45 7.22 1.43 8.63
C PHE A 45 7.05 1.90 7.17
N LEU A 46 8.01 1.63 6.31
CA LEU A 46 7.92 1.95 4.87
C LEU A 46 6.78 1.19 4.20
N ALA A 47 6.62 -0.10 4.49
CA ALA A 47 5.55 -0.94 3.93
C ALA A 47 4.16 -0.41 4.30
N THR A 48 3.95 0.01 5.56
CA THR A 48 2.66 0.57 5.99
C THR A 48 2.35 1.91 5.34
N ASN A 49 3.33 2.79 5.21
CA ASN A 49 3.15 4.08 4.54
C ASN A 49 2.89 3.93 3.03
N LEU A 50 3.64 3.04 2.37
CA LEU A 50 3.43 2.76 0.94
C LEU A 50 2.05 2.13 0.70
N SER A 51 1.64 1.18 1.53
CA SER A 51 0.31 0.58 1.48
C SER A 51 -0.79 1.62 1.63
N ARG A 52 -0.66 2.53 2.58
CA ARG A 52 -1.62 3.62 2.77
C ARG A 52 -1.70 4.49 1.53
N HIS A 53 -0.57 4.87 0.95
CA HIS A 53 -0.53 5.70 -0.26
C HIS A 53 -1.18 5.00 -1.46
N VAL A 54 -0.89 3.71 -1.67
CA VAL A 54 -1.54 2.90 -2.72
C VAL A 54 -3.04 2.77 -2.46
N LYS A 55 -3.45 2.46 -1.23
CA LYS A 55 -4.86 2.35 -0.87
C LYS A 55 -5.65 3.65 -1.05
N GLU A 56 -5.04 4.79 -0.83
CA GLU A 56 -5.67 6.10 -1.04
C GLU A 56 -5.86 6.48 -2.52
N ASN A 57 -5.18 5.79 -3.43
CA ASN A 57 -5.39 5.89 -4.89
C ASN A 57 -6.40 4.85 -5.40
N ILE A 58 -6.82 3.91 -4.56
CA ILE A 58 -7.89 2.98 -4.88
C ILE A 58 -9.21 3.73 -4.81
N GLY A 59 -9.97 3.63 -5.87
CA GLY A 59 -11.27 4.26 -6.01
C GLY A 59 -12.24 3.41 -6.81
N PHE A 60 -13.37 3.98 -7.06
CA PHE A 60 -14.38 3.46 -7.97
C PHE A 60 -14.97 4.60 -8.79
N SER A 61 -15.44 4.29 -9.97
CA SER A 61 -16.12 5.22 -10.85
C SER A 61 -17.61 4.93 -10.83
N ILE A 62 -18.41 5.94 -10.55
CA ILE A 62 -19.87 5.89 -10.63
C ILE A 62 -20.26 6.37 -12.01
N VAL A 63 -20.70 5.47 -12.86
CA VAL A 63 -21.23 5.80 -14.18
C VAL A 63 -22.64 6.37 -14.02
N LEU A 64 -22.89 7.52 -14.61
CA LEU A 64 -24.15 8.23 -14.48
C LEU A 64 -25.08 7.91 -15.66
N ASN A 65 -26.38 7.89 -15.38
CA ASN A 65 -27.38 7.79 -16.41
C ASN A 65 -27.35 9.01 -17.32
N GLU A 66 -27.59 8.84 -18.61
CA GLU A 66 -27.68 9.94 -19.59
C GLU A 66 -28.74 10.97 -19.27
N SER A 67 -29.80 10.55 -18.55
CA SER A 67 -30.89 11.41 -18.09
C SER A 67 -30.58 12.16 -16.81
N ALA A 68 -29.40 11.97 -16.22
CA ALA A 68 -29.02 12.63 -14.96
C ALA A 68 -28.87 14.14 -15.17
N GLY A 69 -29.71 14.92 -14.51
CA GLY A 69 -29.61 16.38 -14.56
C GLY A 69 -28.41 16.91 -13.73
N GLU A 70 -27.80 17.98 -14.19
CA GLU A 70 -26.62 18.58 -13.52
C GLU A 70 -26.82 18.81 -12.02
N ARG A 71 -28.01 19.22 -11.58
CA ARG A 71 -28.33 19.43 -10.15
C ARG A 71 -28.22 18.14 -9.36
N GLN A 72 -28.67 17.02 -9.93
CA GLN A 72 -28.62 15.71 -9.30
C GLN A 72 -27.19 15.21 -9.19
N VAL A 73 -26.39 15.40 -10.25
CA VAL A 73 -24.96 15.07 -10.27
C VAL A 73 -24.21 15.83 -9.19
N HIS A 74 -24.36 17.14 -9.11
CA HIS A 74 -23.74 17.96 -8.07
C HIS A 74 -24.22 17.61 -6.65
N GLN A 75 -25.47 17.19 -6.52
CA GLN A 75 -26.00 16.75 -5.22
C GLN A 75 -25.37 15.44 -4.79
N LEU A 76 -25.24 14.47 -5.70
CA LEU A 76 -24.55 13.21 -5.46
C LEU A 76 -23.07 13.44 -5.14
N GLN A 77 -22.36 14.27 -5.90
CA GLN A 77 -20.96 14.61 -5.66
C GLN A 77 -20.77 15.20 -4.25
N ARG A 78 -21.58 16.20 -3.85
CA ARG A 78 -21.51 16.78 -2.50
C ARG A 78 -21.85 15.78 -1.39
N MET A 79 -22.76 14.85 -1.63
CA MET A 79 -23.08 13.77 -0.68
C MET A 79 -21.86 12.84 -0.51
N LEU A 80 -21.20 12.49 -1.61
CA LEU A 80 -19.99 11.67 -1.60
C LEU A 80 -18.85 12.38 -0.86
N GLU A 81 -18.56 13.64 -1.16
CA GLU A 81 -17.51 14.43 -0.49
C GLU A 81 -17.69 14.53 1.03
N ARG A 82 -18.95 14.53 1.52
CA ARG A 82 -19.26 14.53 2.94
C ARG A 82 -19.21 13.17 3.59
N SER A 83 -19.07 12.12 2.82
CA SER A 83 -19.07 10.74 3.32
C SER A 83 -17.78 10.42 4.05
N LYS A 84 -17.87 9.61 5.10
CA LYS A 84 -16.73 9.23 5.95
C LYS A 84 -15.64 8.48 5.18
N TYR A 85 -16.03 7.72 4.16
CA TYR A 85 -15.17 6.84 3.38
C TYR A 85 -14.52 7.53 2.17
N VAL A 86 -14.99 8.70 1.76
CA VAL A 86 -14.48 9.41 0.58
C VAL A 86 -13.32 10.32 0.96
N LYS A 87 -12.25 10.25 0.18
CA LYS A 87 -11.11 11.17 0.22
C LYS A 87 -11.29 12.31 -0.77
N ALA A 88 -11.73 11.98 -1.99
CA ALA A 88 -12.03 12.95 -3.05
C ALA A 88 -13.12 12.37 -3.97
N ALA A 89 -13.95 13.24 -4.55
CA ALA A 89 -14.91 12.90 -5.58
C ALA A 89 -14.84 13.94 -6.70
N GLN A 90 -14.61 13.49 -7.92
CA GLN A 90 -14.45 14.35 -9.09
C GLN A 90 -15.44 13.94 -10.17
N TYR A 91 -16.22 14.90 -10.67
CA TYR A 91 -17.06 14.69 -11.84
C TYR A 91 -16.22 14.75 -13.11
N ILE A 92 -16.41 13.79 -14.00
CA ILE A 92 -15.79 13.69 -15.31
C ILE A 92 -16.91 13.71 -16.35
N SER A 93 -16.89 14.71 -17.22
CA SER A 93 -17.85 14.81 -18.33
C SER A 93 -17.57 13.77 -19.41
N LYS A 94 -18.51 13.52 -20.32
CA LYS A 94 -18.31 12.66 -21.49
C LYS A 94 -17.15 13.13 -22.35
N GLU A 95 -17.01 14.44 -22.49
CA GLU A 95 -15.99 15.09 -23.30
C GLU A 95 -14.60 14.96 -22.65
N ASP A 96 -14.52 15.07 -21.32
CA ASP A 96 -13.26 14.93 -20.62
C ASP A 96 -12.81 13.45 -20.55
N ALA A 97 -13.76 12.53 -20.35
CA ALA A 97 -13.49 11.10 -20.45
C ALA A 97 -12.97 10.71 -21.84
N LEU A 98 -13.55 11.28 -22.91
CA LEU A 98 -13.07 11.04 -24.28
C LEU A 98 -11.63 11.55 -24.47
N LYS A 99 -11.31 12.75 -24.00
CA LYS A 99 -9.95 13.27 -24.07
C LYS A 99 -8.93 12.39 -23.34
N GLU A 100 -9.29 11.91 -22.17
CA GLU A 100 -8.45 11.01 -21.37
C GLU A 100 -8.16 9.71 -22.14
N VAL A 101 -9.19 9.08 -22.68
CA VAL A 101 -9.08 7.86 -23.48
C VAL A 101 -8.29 8.09 -24.77
N MET A 102 -8.47 9.22 -25.44
CA MET A 102 -7.67 9.59 -26.62
C MET A 102 -6.18 9.72 -26.30
N ILE A 103 -5.83 10.25 -25.13
CA ILE A 103 -4.43 10.35 -24.68
C ILE A 103 -3.86 8.96 -24.37
N GLU A 104 -4.63 8.08 -23.73
CA GLU A 104 -4.19 6.74 -23.35
C GLU A 104 -4.06 5.79 -24.53
N LEU A 105 -5.03 5.78 -25.43
CA LEU A 105 -5.05 4.89 -26.60
C LEU A 105 -4.28 5.43 -27.79
N GLY A 106 -4.05 6.75 -27.86
CA GLY A 106 -3.48 7.42 -29.03
C GLY A 106 -4.43 7.51 -30.24
N GLU A 107 -5.68 7.08 -30.09
CA GLU A 107 -6.71 7.06 -31.13
C GLU A 107 -8.01 7.66 -30.58
N ASN A 108 -8.84 8.23 -31.46
CA ASN A 108 -10.15 8.72 -31.07
C ASN A 108 -11.20 7.64 -31.27
N PRO A 109 -11.83 7.09 -30.22
CA PRO A 109 -12.89 6.10 -30.34
C PRO A 109 -14.10 6.58 -31.14
N GLU A 110 -14.37 7.87 -31.16
CA GLU A 110 -15.47 8.49 -31.89
C GLU A 110 -15.30 8.36 -33.42
N ASP A 111 -14.05 8.38 -33.93
CA ASP A 111 -13.75 8.23 -35.34
C ASP A 111 -14.11 6.82 -35.86
N VAL A 112 -14.07 5.82 -34.98
CA VAL A 112 -14.40 4.43 -35.34
C VAL A 112 -15.88 4.13 -35.14
N LEU A 113 -16.48 4.67 -34.07
CA LEU A 113 -17.86 4.34 -33.69
C LEU A 113 -18.91 5.34 -34.20
N GLY A 114 -18.47 6.51 -34.69
CA GLY A 114 -19.34 7.58 -35.18
C GLY A 114 -20.03 8.39 -34.06
N VAL A 115 -19.91 7.96 -32.82
CA VAL A 115 -20.45 8.64 -31.62
C VAL A 115 -19.53 8.43 -30.44
N ASN A 116 -19.54 9.35 -29.50
CA ASN A 116 -18.80 9.17 -28.22
C ASN A 116 -19.43 8.03 -27.40
N PRO A 117 -18.73 6.90 -27.20
CA PRO A 117 -19.26 5.74 -26.47
C PRO A 117 -19.21 5.90 -24.96
N LEU A 118 -18.53 6.96 -24.46
CA LEU A 118 -18.30 7.16 -23.05
C LEU A 118 -19.47 7.87 -22.37
N GLN A 119 -19.67 7.55 -21.10
CA GLN A 119 -20.67 8.19 -20.25
C GLN A 119 -19.99 9.08 -19.22
N SER A 120 -20.73 10.10 -18.76
CA SER A 120 -20.24 10.90 -17.63
C SER A 120 -20.17 10.07 -16.37
N SER A 121 -19.20 10.37 -15.52
CA SER A 121 -18.97 9.61 -14.30
C SER A 121 -18.54 10.50 -13.13
N ILE A 122 -18.64 9.97 -11.91
CA ILE A 122 -18.01 10.55 -10.72
C ILE A 122 -16.92 9.58 -10.27
N GLU A 123 -15.67 10.00 -10.40
CA GLU A 123 -14.53 9.27 -9.86
C GLU A 123 -14.40 9.53 -8.38
N VAL A 124 -14.40 8.47 -7.58
CA VAL A 124 -14.36 8.52 -6.12
C VAL A 124 -13.09 7.84 -5.63
N LYS A 125 -12.22 8.59 -4.95
CA LYS A 125 -11.05 8.07 -4.22
C LYS A 125 -11.43 7.79 -2.78
N LEU A 126 -11.06 6.62 -2.28
CA LEU A 126 -11.36 6.19 -0.92
C LEU A 126 -10.26 6.58 0.07
N LYS A 127 -10.65 6.74 1.33
CA LYS A 127 -9.68 6.72 2.43
C LYS A 127 -9.16 5.30 2.62
N ALA A 128 -7.87 5.16 2.96
CA ALA A 128 -7.18 3.87 3.07
C ALA A 128 -7.91 2.83 3.93
N ASP A 129 -8.58 3.27 5.01
CA ASP A 129 -9.31 2.40 5.93
C ASP A 129 -10.54 1.73 5.28
N TYR A 130 -11.10 2.34 4.23
CA TYR A 130 -12.27 1.87 3.49
C TYR A 130 -11.91 1.22 2.13
N ALA A 131 -10.64 1.26 1.74
CA ALA A 131 -10.14 0.64 0.51
C ALA A 131 -9.95 -0.88 0.69
N ASN A 132 -11.05 -1.58 0.94
CA ASN A 132 -11.11 -3.03 1.09
C ASN A 132 -12.42 -3.56 0.51
N THR A 133 -12.44 -4.84 0.18
CA THR A 133 -13.56 -5.50 -0.51
C THR A 133 -14.88 -5.41 0.27
N ASP A 134 -14.83 -5.56 1.58
CA ASP A 134 -16.03 -5.58 2.43
C ASP A 134 -16.69 -4.19 2.49
N SER A 135 -15.87 -3.15 2.72
CA SER A 135 -16.35 -1.76 2.72
C SER A 135 -16.92 -1.36 1.37
N LEU A 136 -16.25 -1.75 0.27
CA LEU A 136 -16.72 -1.46 -1.08
C LEU A 136 -18.03 -2.13 -1.39
N ALA A 137 -18.25 -3.39 -1.00
CA ALA A 137 -19.52 -4.08 -1.20
C ALA A 137 -20.70 -3.36 -0.54
N VAL A 138 -20.49 -2.83 0.67
CA VAL A 138 -21.49 -2.05 1.40
C VAL A 138 -21.75 -0.70 0.70
N ILE A 139 -20.70 0.00 0.29
CA ILE A 139 -20.78 1.29 -0.40
C ILE A 139 -21.51 1.11 -1.75
N GLU A 140 -21.12 0.11 -2.53
CA GLU A 140 -21.74 -0.23 -3.81
C GLU A 140 -23.23 -0.48 -3.65
N LYS A 141 -23.63 -1.32 -2.69
CA LYS A 141 -25.05 -1.61 -2.41
C LYS A 141 -25.86 -0.36 -2.11
N ASN A 142 -25.30 0.58 -1.36
CA ASN A 142 -25.98 1.83 -1.02
C ASN A 142 -26.08 2.79 -2.21
N LEU A 143 -25.07 2.82 -3.08
CA LEU A 143 -25.03 3.71 -4.24
C LEU A 143 -25.85 3.19 -5.43
N ARG A 144 -25.91 1.86 -5.64
CA ARG A 144 -26.76 1.26 -6.69
C ARG A 144 -28.27 1.55 -6.49
N GLY A 145 -28.68 1.93 -5.29
CA GLY A 145 -30.05 2.37 -5.02
C GLY A 145 -30.38 3.78 -5.53
N GLN A 146 -29.41 4.55 -6.01
CA GLN A 146 -29.63 5.91 -6.52
C GLN A 146 -30.07 5.88 -7.98
N VAL A 147 -31.17 6.57 -8.29
CA VAL A 147 -31.78 6.58 -9.65
C VAL A 147 -30.81 7.08 -10.74
N ILE A 148 -29.90 7.98 -10.40
CA ILE A 148 -28.96 8.58 -11.34
C ILE A 148 -27.70 7.72 -11.60
N VAL A 149 -27.50 6.63 -10.84
CA VAL A 149 -26.37 5.71 -10.98
C VAL A 149 -26.74 4.63 -11.98
N SER A 150 -26.00 4.56 -13.09
CA SER A 150 -26.14 3.52 -14.10
C SER A 150 -25.35 2.26 -13.69
N ASP A 151 -24.08 2.45 -13.36
CA ASP A 151 -23.21 1.37 -12.91
C ASP A 151 -22.10 1.90 -12.00
N ILE A 152 -21.41 0.96 -11.32
CA ILE A 152 -20.26 1.25 -10.46
C ILE A 152 -19.11 0.36 -10.90
N LEU A 153 -18.05 0.99 -11.41
CA LEU A 153 -16.87 0.32 -11.92
C LEU A 153 -15.72 0.44 -10.92
N TYR A 154 -15.12 -0.68 -10.54
CA TYR A 154 -13.90 -0.71 -9.73
C TYR A 154 -13.08 -1.98 -10.01
N GLN A 155 -11.78 -1.87 -9.81
CA GLN A 155 -10.85 -2.98 -10.03
C GLN A 155 -10.77 -3.86 -8.79
N LYS A 156 -11.70 -4.80 -8.69
CA LYS A 156 -11.85 -5.70 -7.54
C LYS A 156 -10.56 -6.50 -7.25
N ASP A 157 -9.91 -6.97 -8.30
CA ASP A 157 -8.71 -7.79 -8.20
C ASP A 157 -7.50 -7.02 -7.64
N LEU A 158 -7.37 -5.73 -7.98
CA LEU A 158 -6.33 -4.88 -7.42
C LEU A 158 -6.53 -4.66 -5.92
N ILE A 159 -7.76 -4.41 -5.50
CA ILE A 159 -8.11 -4.16 -4.10
C ILE A 159 -7.81 -5.40 -3.25
N GLN A 160 -8.19 -6.57 -3.74
CA GLN A 160 -7.93 -7.84 -3.07
C GLN A 160 -6.44 -8.14 -3.01
N SER A 161 -5.71 -7.96 -4.11
CA SER A 161 -4.27 -8.21 -4.20
C SER A 161 -3.47 -7.34 -3.23
N VAL A 162 -3.82 -6.06 -3.09
CA VAL A 162 -3.16 -5.15 -2.14
C VAL A 162 -3.41 -5.60 -0.70
N ASN A 163 -4.64 -6.00 -0.37
CA ASN A 163 -4.99 -6.43 0.99
C ASN A 163 -4.29 -7.74 1.38
N ASP A 164 -4.27 -8.74 0.48
CA ASP A 164 -3.65 -10.05 0.69
C ASP A 164 -2.12 -9.94 0.82
N ASN A 165 -1.48 -9.12 -0.01
CA ASN A 165 -0.03 -8.90 0.05
C ASN A 165 0.40 -8.24 1.37
N MET A 166 -0.39 -7.29 1.88
CA MET A 166 -0.10 -6.64 3.16
C MET A 166 -0.18 -7.64 4.34
N SER A 167 -1.18 -8.50 4.34
CA SER A 167 -1.32 -9.56 5.36
C SER A 167 -0.14 -10.52 5.33
N ARG A 168 0.30 -10.95 4.15
CA ARG A 168 1.47 -11.83 3.97
C ARG A 168 2.77 -11.20 4.44
N ILE A 169 3.01 -9.94 4.10
CA ILE A 169 4.20 -9.19 4.56
C ILE A 169 4.22 -9.11 6.09
N GLY A 170 3.09 -8.80 6.72
CA GLY A 170 2.96 -8.76 8.18
C GLY A 170 3.30 -10.11 8.84
N LEU A 171 2.82 -11.21 8.26
CA LEU A 171 3.07 -12.56 8.76
C LEU A 171 4.55 -12.96 8.63
N VAL A 172 5.20 -12.64 7.50
CA VAL A 172 6.63 -12.90 7.28
C VAL A 172 7.48 -12.11 8.28
N LEU A 173 7.17 -10.83 8.50
CA LEU A 173 7.87 -9.99 9.48
C LEU A 173 7.72 -10.53 10.91
N LEU A 174 6.52 -11.00 11.27
CA LEU A 174 6.25 -11.59 12.58
C LEU A 174 7.02 -12.90 12.76
N ALA A 175 7.03 -13.78 11.76
CA ALA A 175 7.80 -15.03 11.78
C ALA A 175 9.30 -14.75 11.94
N LEU A 176 9.84 -13.79 11.21
CA LEU A 176 11.24 -13.38 11.30
C LEU A 176 11.57 -12.82 12.69
N ALA A 177 10.68 -12.02 13.28
CA ALA A 177 10.85 -11.51 14.65
C ALA A 177 10.93 -12.65 15.68
N ILE A 178 10.07 -13.66 15.57
CA ILE A 178 10.07 -14.84 16.43
C ILE A 178 11.39 -15.62 16.30
N VAL A 179 11.85 -15.85 15.06
CA VAL A 179 13.13 -16.55 14.82
C VAL A 179 14.31 -15.80 15.43
N LEU A 180 14.38 -14.47 15.26
CA LEU A 180 15.42 -13.64 15.85
C LEU A 180 15.37 -13.67 17.38
N MET A 181 14.17 -13.69 17.98
CA MET A 181 13.97 -13.79 19.42
C MET A 181 14.48 -15.15 19.96
N LEU A 182 14.27 -16.23 19.22
CA LEU A 182 14.75 -17.57 19.59
C LEU A 182 16.28 -17.70 19.50
N ILE A 183 16.88 -17.09 18.47
CA ILE A 183 18.35 -17.10 18.29
C ILE A 183 19.06 -16.22 19.34
N SER A 184 18.41 -15.15 19.79
CA SER A 184 18.94 -14.21 20.79
C SER A 184 18.89 -14.76 22.23
N ARG A 185 18.25 -15.91 22.46
CA ARG A 185 18.11 -16.51 23.80
C ARG A 185 19.16 -17.57 24.06
#